data_d74ead37737c95794f75639acf03bea1
#
_entry.id   d74ead37737c95794f75639acf03bea1
#
_cell.length_a   1.000
_cell.length_b   1.000
_cell.length_c   1.000
_cell.angle_alpha   90.00
_cell.angle_beta   90.00
_cell.angle_gamma   90.00
#
_symmetry.space_group_name_H-M   'P 1'
#
loop_
_entity.id
_entity.type
_entity.pdbx_description
1 polymer ?
#
loop_
_entity_poly.entity_id
_entity_poly.type
_entity_poly.pdbx_seq_one_letter_code
_entity_poly.pdbx_strand_id
1 'polypeptide(L)'
;MKRILLPLLLNLLWLTPASAETEYQLQRWQNPVPTGGYVQDIPAMLQRAVTRDSWELETAADGTWLARLNNYKGYTVEVEVARQAQELQLSLLSSRCDCKIDQAKIDSWLIRLRRNIALEVTKAARDESLRQKLKVE
;
A
#
# COMPACT_ATOMS: atom_id res chain seq x y z
N MET A 1 37.23 -7.24 -37.41
CA MET A 1 36.85 -5.99 -36.77
C MET A 1 35.41 -5.94 -36.28
N LYS A 2 34.49 -6.68 -36.88
CA LYS A 2 33.07 -6.69 -36.49
C LYS A 2 32.74 -7.65 -35.32
N ARG A 3 33.72 -8.38 -34.80
CA ARG A 3 33.50 -9.42 -33.78
C ARG A 3 33.67 -8.92 -32.35
N ILE A 4 34.06 -7.65 -32.16
CA ILE A 4 34.33 -7.10 -30.82
C ILE A 4 33.09 -6.50 -30.17
N LEU A 5 32.02 -6.31 -30.92
CA LEU A 5 30.76 -5.69 -30.42
C LEU A 5 29.79 -6.68 -29.75
N LEU A 6 29.97 -7.98 -29.98
CA LEU A 6 29.08 -8.99 -29.45
C LEU A 6 29.19 -9.26 -27.94
N PRO A 7 30.39 -9.19 -27.28
CA PRO A 7 30.47 -9.42 -25.84
C PRO A 7 29.89 -8.29 -24.99
N LEU A 8 29.82 -7.08 -25.52
CA LEU A 8 29.28 -5.91 -24.80
C LEU A 8 27.77 -5.94 -24.67
N LEU A 9 27.06 -6.53 -25.60
CA LEU A 9 25.59 -6.64 -25.57
C LEU A 9 25.11 -7.69 -24.56
N LEU A 10 25.92 -8.71 -24.29
CA LEU A 10 25.60 -9.75 -23.31
C LEU A 10 25.69 -9.27 -21.85
N ASN A 11 26.58 -8.32 -21.58
CA ASN A 11 26.74 -7.78 -20.22
C ASN A 11 25.59 -6.86 -19.79
N LEU A 12 24.90 -6.24 -20.73
CA LEU A 12 23.75 -5.35 -20.45
C LEU A 12 22.49 -6.13 -20.05
N LEU A 13 22.37 -7.39 -20.44
CA LEU A 13 21.22 -8.23 -20.11
C LEU A 13 21.23 -8.75 -18.68
N TRP A 14 22.37 -8.71 -18.00
CA TRP A 14 22.49 -9.23 -16.63
C TRP A 14 22.09 -8.23 -15.55
N LEU A 15 21.93 -6.94 -15.89
CA LEU A 15 21.62 -5.87 -14.93
C LEU A 15 20.13 -5.61 -14.75
N THR A 16 19.28 -6.16 -15.61
CA THR A 16 17.86 -5.84 -15.64
C THR A 16 16.95 -6.66 -14.70
N PRO A 17 17.22 -7.93 -14.32
CA PRO A 17 16.24 -8.71 -13.53
C PRO A 17 16.07 -8.26 -12.08
N ALA A 18 17.15 -7.85 -11.41
CA ALA A 18 17.10 -7.49 -9.98
C ALA A 18 16.40 -6.16 -9.73
N SER A 19 16.58 -5.17 -10.62
CA SER A 19 15.90 -3.88 -10.51
C SER A 19 14.41 -3.99 -10.81
N ALA A 20 14.01 -4.87 -11.73
CA ALA A 20 12.61 -5.07 -12.09
C ALA A 20 11.79 -5.65 -10.94
N GLU A 21 12.35 -6.59 -10.17
CA GLU A 21 11.66 -7.18 -9.02
C GLU A 21 11.47 -6.15 -7.90
N THR A 22 12.48 -5.34 -7.62
CA THR A 22 12.39 -4.29 -6.61
C THR A 22 11.37 -3.23 -6.99
N GLU A 23 11.38 -2.79 -8.26
CA GLU A 23 10.39 -1.83 -8.76
C GLU A 23 8.97 -2.38 -8.69
N TYR A 24 8.78 -3.65 -9.06
CA TYR A 24 7.47 -4.29 -8.99
C TYR A 24 6.94 -4.32 -7.55
N GLN A 25 7.77 -4.65 -6.58
CA GLN A 25 7.37 -4.66 -5.17
C GLN A 25 7.06 -3.26 -4.65
N LEU A 26 7.85 -2.27 -5.02
CA LEU A 26 7.63 -0.88 -4.64
C LEU A 26 6.33 -0.34 -5.23
N GLN A 27 6.05 -0.62 -6.49
CA GLN A 27 4.81 -0.19 -7.14
C GLN A 27 3.57 -0.87 -6.57
N ARG A 28 3.74 -2.01 -5.93
CA ARG A 28 2.62 -2.80 -5.43
C ARG A 28 1.81 -2.06 -4.37
N TRP A 29 2.45 -1.31 -3.49
CA TRP A 29 1.72 -0.55 -2.48
C TRP A 29 1.02 0.69 -3.08
N GLN A 30 1.46 1.15 -4.24
CA GLN A 30 0.87 2.29 -4.95
C GLN A 30 -0.36 1.91 -5.76
N ASN A 31 -0.57 0.63 -6.04
CA ASN A 31 -1.75 0.18 -6.76
C ASN A 31 -3.01 0.47 -5.94
N PRO A 32 -4.06 1.07 -6.53
CA PRO A 32 -5.29 1.32 -5.79
C PRO A 32 -5.87 0.04 -5.20
N VAL A 33 -6.54 0.18 -4.05
CA VAL A 33 -7.26 -0.92 -3.43
C VAL A 33 -8.71 -0.85 -3.88
N PRO A 34 -9.21 -1.81 -4.67
CA PRO A 34 -10.61 -1.80 -5.08
C PRO A 34 -11.49 -2.10 -3.87
N THR A 35 -12.49 -1.28 -3.65
CA THR A 35 -13.47 -1.46 -2.56
C THR A 35 -14.79 -2.03 -3.06
N GLY A 36 -15.10 -1.87 -4.34
CA GLY A 36 -16.41 -2.22 -4.88
C GLY A 36 -17.51 -1.47 -4.17
N GLY A 37 -18.66 -2.08 -4.05
CA GLY A 37 -19.77 -1.55 -3.27
C GLY A 37 -19.92 -2.20 -1.89
N TYR A 38 -18.92 -2.91 -1.42
CA TYR A 38 -19.01 -3.76 -0.24
C TYR A 38 -18.72 -3.02 1.07
N VAL A 39 -17.95 -1.96 1.02
CA VAL A 39 -17.54 -1.23 2.23
C VAL A 39 -18.52 -0.07 2.42
N GLN A 40 -19.34 -0.15 3.46
CA GLN A 40 -20.32 0.89 3.75
C GLN A 40 -19.75 2.00 4.63
N ASP A 41 -18.84 1.66 5.53
CA ASP A 41 -18.21 2.60 6.44
C ASP A 41 -16.70 2.56 6.23
N ILE A 42 -16.21 3.39 5.30
CA ILE A 42 -14.80 3.44 4.96
C ILE A 42 -13.93 3.91 6.14
N PRO A 43 -14.28 4.98 6.88
CA PRO A 43 -13.47 5.37 8.04
C PRO A 43 -13.31 4.27 9.08
N ALA A 44 -14.37 3.53 9.40
CA ALA A 44 -14.29 2.43 10.37
C ALA A 44 -13.41 1.30 9.85
N MET A 45 -13.51 0.97 8.57
CA MET A 45 -12.68 -0.06 7.95
C MET A 45 -11.21 0.34 7.97
N LEU A 46 -10.90 1.59 7.60
CA LEU A 46 -9.54 2.10 7.63
C LEU A 46 -8.97 2.10 9.04
N GLN A 47 -9.76 2.47 10.04
CA GLN A 47 -9.34 2.45 11.44
C GLN A 47 -8.92 1.05 11.87
N ARG A 48 -9.68 0.03 11.50
CA ARG A 48 -9.30 -1.36 11.79
C ARG A 48 -8.03 -1.79 11.07
N ALA A 49 -7.88 -1.37 9.80
CA ALA A 49 -6.72 -1.72 9.00
C ALA A 49 -5.43 -1.09 9.55
N VAL A 50 -5.46 0.20 9.86
CA VAL A 50 -4.25 0.92 10.26
C VAL A 50 -3.80 0.54 11.67
N THR A 51 -4.71 0.23 12.57
CA THR A 51 -4.37 -0.11 13.95
C THR A 51 -3.66 -1.46 14.08
N ARG A 52 -3.73 -2.32 13.08
CA ARG A 52 -3.04 -3.62 13.13
C ARG A 52 -1.53 -3.48 13.28
N ASP A 53 -0.94 -2.44 12.66
CA ASP A 53 0.52 -2.23 12.69
C ASP A 53 0.87 -0.90 13.36
N SER A 54 0.04 -0.45 14.30
CA SER A 54 0.29 0.73 15.16
C SER A 54 0.25 2.06 14.42
N TRP A 55 -0.39 2.12 13.26
CA TRP A 55 -0.66 3.39 12.58
C TRP A 55 -1.84 4.11 13.25
N GLU A 56 -1.84 5.43 13.14
CA GLU A 56 -2.93 6.29 13.57
C GLU A 56 -3.67 6.82 12.34
N LEU A 57 -4.97 7.05 12.46
CA LEU A 57 -5.80 7.56 11.37
C LEU A 57 -6.41 8.89 11.76
N GLU A 58 -6.27 9.89 10.87
CA GLU A 58 -6.93 11.19 11.00
C GLU A 58 -7.75 11.46 9.74
N THR A 59 -8.88 12.15 9.90
CA THR A 59 -9.63 12.67 8.76
C THR A 59 -9.11 14.04 8.41
N ALA A 60 -8.70 14.24 7.16
CA ALA A 60 -8.22 15.52 6.67
C ALA A 60 -9.38 16.44 6.28
N ALA A 61 -9.11 17.74 6.18
CA ALA A 61 -10.12 18.75 5.90
C ALA A 61 -10.78 18.60 4.52
N ASP A 62 -10.10 17.99 3.57
CA ASP A 62 -10.57 17.78 2.20
C ASP A 62 -11.34 16.46 2.01
N GLY A 63 -11.62 15.74 3.11
CA GLY A 63 -12.34 14.46 3.05
C GLY A 63 -11.45 13.24 2.78
N THR A 64 -10.15 13.43 2.67
CA THR A 64 -9.20 12.31 2.63
C THR A 64 -8.84 11.88 4.05
N TRP A 65 -8.07 10.80 4.17
CA TRP A 65 -7.59 10.32 5.46
C TRP A 65 -6.08 10.35 5.48
N LEU A 66 -5.54 10.59 6.67
CA LEU A 66 -4.10 10.56 6.91
C LEU A 66 -3.78 9.40 7.83
N ALA A 67 -3.00 8.45 7.33
CA ALA A 67 -2.44 7.38 8.15
C ALA A 67 -1.03 7.77 8.55
N ARG A 68 -0.76 7.77 9.85
CA ARG A 68 0.53 8.17 10.38
C ARG A 68 1.11 7.07 11.25
N LEU A 69 2.34 6.69 10.94
CA LEU A 69 3.18 5.89 11.82
C LEU A 69 4.06 6.86 12.59
N ASN A 70 3.77 7.04 13.88
CA ASN A 70 4.35 8.12 14.67
C ASN A 70 5.45 7.59 15.58
N ASN A 71 6.67 8.03 15.33
CA ASN A 71 7.86 7.69 16.14
C ASN A 71 8.00 6.19 16.42
N TYR A 72 7.79 5.39 15.38
CA TYR A 72 7.96 3.94 15.46
C TYR A 72 9.41 3.59 15.12
N LYS A 73 10.16 3.10 16.10
CA LYS A 73 11.60 2.81 15.97
C LYS A 73 12.38 4.00 15.41
N GLY A 74 11.97 5.23 15.77
CA GLY A 74 12.57 6.46 15.31
C GLY A 74 12.01 6.98 13.99
N TYR A 75 11.12 6.26 13.32
CA TYR A 75 10.52 6.66 12.04
C TYR A 75 9.18 7.33 12.24
N THR A 76 8.92 8.37 11.43
CA THR A 76 7.59 8.96 11.28
C THR A 76 7.26 8.94 9.79
N VAL A 77 6.16 8.26 9.44
CA VAL A 77 5.74 8.07 8.05
C VAL A 77 4.28 8.52 7.93
N GLU A 78 3.99 9.32 6.91
CA GLU A 78 2.64 9.83 6.67
C GLU A 78 2.18 9.41 5.27
N VAL A 79 0.98 8.82 5.21
CA VAL A 79 0.37 8.33 3.99
C VAL A 79 -1.03 8.91 3.86
N GLU A 80 -1.31 9.51 2.72
CA GLU A 80 -2.66 9.96 2.39
C GLU A 80 -3.45 8.80 1.78
N VAL A 81 -4.70 8.63 2.23
CA VAL A 81 -5.64 7.70 1.63
C VAL A 81 -6.77 8.52 1.03
N ALA A 82 -6.95 8.43 -0.27
CA ALA A 82 -7.98 9.16 -1.01
C ALA A 82 -8.96 8.19 -1.65
N ARG A 83 -10.24 8.52 -1.57
CA ARG A 83 -11.28 7.75 -2.24
C ARG A 83 -11.49 8.27 -3.67
N GLN A 84 -11.41 7.37 -4.65
CA GLN A 84 -11.69 7.69 -6.05
C GLN A 84 -12.60 6.61 -6.59
N ALA A 85 -13.85 6.97 -6.92
CA ALA A 85 -14.85 6.02 -7.38
C ALA A 85 -14.97 4.85 -6.38
N GLN A 86 -14.71 3.63 -6.82
CA GLN A 86 -14.78 2.43 -5.96
C GLN A 86 -13.39 1.91 -5.62
N GLU A 87 -12.45 2.84 -5.39
CA GLU A 87 -11.06 2.52 -5.08
C GLU A 87 -10.52 3.43 -4.00
N LEU A 88 -9.51 2.95 -3.29
CA LEU A 88 -8.71 3.76 -2.36
C LEU A 88 -7.30 3.86 -2.89
N GLN A 89 -6.81 5.10 -3.03
CA GLN A 89 -5.46 5.39 -3.50
C GLN A 89 -4.60 5.82 -2.32
N LEU A 90 -3.46 5.17 -2.15
CA LEU A 90 -2.48 5.50 -1.13
C LEU A 90 -1.35 6.33 -1.75
N SER A 91 -0.95 7.39 -1.07
CA SER A 91 0.15 8.26 -1.51
C SER A 91 1.06 8.59 -0.34
N LEU A 92 2.35 8.37 -0.48
CA LEU A 92 3.33 8.71 0.55
C LEU A 92 3.51 10.22 0.58
N LEU A 93 3.20 10.85 1.71
CA LEU A 93 3.37 12.29 1.90
C LEU A 93 4.75 12.62 2.46
N SER A 94 5.19 11.90 3.47
CA SER A 94 6.49 12.14 4.09
C SER A 94 6.99 10.91 4.81
N SER A 95 8.31 10.80 4.91
CA SER A 95 8.96 9.81 5.75
C SER A 95 10.24 10.43 6.31
N ARG A 96 10.45 10.25 7.61
CA ARG A 96 11.65 10.76 8.28
C ARG A 96 12.04 9.82 9.40
N CYS A 97 13.31 9.93 9.83
CA CYS A 97 13.85 9.13 10.92
C CYS A 97 14.86 9.95 11.71
N ASP A 98 14.89 9.77 13.02
CA ASP A 98 15.97 10.26 13.89
C ASP A 98 17.21 9.35 13.81
N CYS A 99 17.33 8.60 12.74
CA CYS A 99 18.34 7.58 12.50
C CYS A 99 18.78 7.65 11.04
N LYS A 100 19.67 6.76 10.66
CA LYS A 100 19.99 6.55 9.25
C LYS A 100 18.80 5.83 8.61
N ILE A 101 18.15 6.48 7.63
CA ILE A 101 16.98 5.95 6.97
C ILE A 101 17.30 4.65 6.23
N ASP A 102 16.52 3.61 6.51
CA ASP A 102 16.53 2.36 5.76
C ASP A 102 15.23 2.31 4.93
N GLN A 103 15.35 2.59 3.64
CA GLN A 103 14.21 2.67 2.73
C GLN A 103 13.48 1.34 2.63
N ALA A 104 14.18 0.23 2.75
CA ALA A 104 13.56 -1.10 2.69
C ALA A 104 12.56 -1.33 3.83
N LYS A 105 12.82 -0.76 5.01
CA LYS A 105 11.89 -0.83 6.13
C LYS A 105 10.62 -0.04 5.84
N ILE A 106 10.77 1.17 5.32
CA ILE A 106 9.62 2.03 4.98
C ILE A 106 8.76 1.34 3.92
N ASP A 107 9.36 0.81 2.87
CA ASP A 107 8.66 0.11 1.80
C ASP A 107 7.90 -1.11 2.32
N SER A 108 8.52 -1.86 3.22
CA SER A 108 7.88 -3.01 3.86
C SER A 108 6.64 -2.61 4.65
N TRP A 109 6.71 -1.50 5.39
CA TRP A 109 5.56 -1.00 6.16
C TRP A 109 4.43 -0.50 5.26
N LEU A 110 4.76 0.15 4.14
CA LEU A 110 3.77 0.62 3.17
C LEU A 110 3.06 -0.54 2.49
N ILE A 111 3.79 -1.57 2.09
CA ILE A 111 3.22 -2.78 1.52
C ILE A 111 2.27 -3.45 2.50
N ARG A 112 2.67 -3.53 3.77
CA ARG A 112 1.84 -4.12 4.81
C ARG A 112 0.59 -3.29 5.10
N LEU A 113 0.71 -1.97 5.10
CA LEU A 113 -0.43 -1.07 5.27
C LEU A 113 -1.48 -1.32 4.19
N ARG A 114 -1.05 -1.34 2.93
CA ARG A 114 -1.94 -1.64 1.80
C ARG A 114 -2.59 -3.01 1.94
N ARG A 115 -1.81 -4.00 2.33
CA ARG A 115 -2.30 -5.37 2.52
C ARG A 115 -3.38 -5.41 3.60
N ASN A 116 -3.19 -4.71 4.70
CA ASN A 116 -4.17 -4.67 5.79
C ASN A 116 -5.47 -4.01 5.33
N ILE A 117 -5.40 -2.95 4.53
CA ILE A 117 -6.58 -2.32 3.94
C ILE A 117 -7.30 -3.29 3.00
N ALA A 118 -6.56 -3.95 2.11
CA ALA A 118 -7.13 -4.91 1.17
C ALA A 118 -7.77 -6.10 1.91
N LEU A 119 -7.18 -6.53 3.00
CA LEU A 119 -7.74 -7.61 3.83
C LEU A 119 -9.07 -7.21 4.45
N GLU A 120 -9.19 -5.97 4.95
CA GLU A 120 -10.45 -5.48 5.51
C GLU A 120 -11.55 -5.37 4.43
N VAL A 121 -11.19 -4.95 3.22
CA VAL A 121 -12.13 -4.93 2.09
C VAL A 121 -12.60 -6.36 1.75
N THR A 122 -11.69 -7.32 1.75
CA THR A 122 -12.03 -8.72 1.49
C THR A 122 -13.00 -9.27 2.55
N LYS A 123 -12.79 -8.91 3.81
CA LYS A 123 -13.72 -9.29 4.89
C LYS A 123 -15.11 -8.68 4.67
N ALA A 124 -15.18 -7.42 4.29
CA ALA A 124 -16.44 -6.74 4.03
C ALA A 124 -17.19 -7.40 2.86
N ALA A 125 -16.48 -7.76 1.79
CA ALA A 125 -17.07 -8.45 0.65
C ALA A 125 -17.63 -9.82 1.05
N ARG A 126 -16.89 -10.57 1.86
CA ARG A 126 -17.34 -11.87 2.36
C ARG A 126 -18.59 -11.74 3.24
N ASP A 127 -18.59 -10.76 4.14
CA ASP A 127 -19.73 -10.54 5.04
C ASP A 127 -20.99 -10.15 4.26
N GLU A 128 -20.86 -9.33 3.23
CA GLU A 128 -21.95 -8.95 2.35
C GLU A 128 -22.50 -10.15 1.59
N SER A 129 -21.62 -11.00 1.07
CA SER A 129 -22.01 -12.23 0.38
C SER A 129 -22.80 -13.16 1.29
N LEU A 130 -22.40 -13.29 2.55
CA LEU A 130 -23.11 -14.10 3.54
C LEU A 130 -24.48 -13.51 3.87
N ARG A 131 -24.56 -12.19 4.02
CA ARG A 131 -25.84 -11.52 4.28
C ARG A 131 -26.84 -11.73 3.13
N GLN A 132 -26.35 -11.66 1.89
CA GLN A 132 -27.21 -11.90 0.72
C GLN A 132 -27.72 -13.34 0.67
N LYS A 133 -26.90 -14.32 1.01
CA LYS A 133 -27.33 -15.70 1.10
C LYS A 133 -28.42 -15.90 2.14
N LEU A 134 -28.31 -15.27 3.29
CA LEU A 134 -29.30 -15.37 4.35
C LEU A 134 -30.63 -14.71 3.97
N LYS A 135 -30.62 -13.70 3.11
CA LYS A 135 -31.88 -13.05 2.66
C LYS A 135 -32.64 -13.90 1.66
N VAL A 136 -31.99 -14.79 0.94
CA VAL A 136 -32.64 -15.65 -0.07
C VAL A 136 -33.28 -16.86 0.56
N GLU A 137 -32.87 -17.25 1.76
CA GLU A 137 -33.49 -18.32 2.54
C GLU A 137 -34.63 -17.78 3.40
#